data_dcce5aeb9193f3c50eaeb6b7b60af15e
#
_entry.id   dcce5aeb9193f3c50eaeb6b7b60af15e
#
_cell.length_a   1.000
_cell.length_b   1.000
_cell.length_c   1.000
_cell.angle_alpha   90.00
_cell.angle_beta   90.00
_cell.angle_gamma   90.00
#
_symmetry.space_group_name_H-M   'P 1'
#
loop_
_entity.id
_entity.type
_entity.pdbx_description
1 polymer ?
#
loop_
_entity_poly.entity_id
_entity_poly.type
_entity_poly.pdbx_seq_one_letter_code
_entity_poly.pdbx_strand_id
1 'polypeptide(L)'
;MWMILNRLEYLDPEVHIRESSRRTLRSAHRAYATNCVHVYPSSRGEVICDGDGDTLILRDIDPLEALDVVQYVFDFYNDWNTNVRALLTKGNYQKVIEQAWTVFHNPVMLFDANFRLLGVSYDDKSFVSPDDDTTSRDFLQRVQQDSLHLMNQSIREYIDRQVWNNFLDESPTIYRTADENGAEQVGAVCNIFCQNYLVGRLFVLERNRRLNPGDLQSMGVLAQLVRSSMEKSFNEIGAHPFYRILEGKTITSDAMDSLMSLYQWDRNDTFRVFVISFPQHFEKKKELAAMVRGQLSVMYPDSCLLDYNDEIVGIIRAPNVRDYTAYEALENTLSGSGLIVGTSIENRGIEPLADLLQQARFACQYAKRMQFSRVVTRFFNCAVEALLFSDWSLESKKAACHPGVARLWKEAQKKNSVLFETLTAYINQERSVSATAKDLFVHKNTLLYRLNQIYAYIPKEEFDSPYCRDYIRLSIYYLTEQVINDHK
;
A
#
# COMPACT_ATOMS: atom_id res chain seq x y z
N MET A 1 4.83 -6.36 -34.09
CA MET A 1 4.22 -7.51 -34.78
C MET A 1 3.39 -8.40 -33.86
N TRP A 2 3.86 -8.76 -32.65
CA TRP A 2 3.08 -9.62 -31.71
C TRP A 2 1.69 -9.05 -31.35
N MET A 3 1.56 -7.76 -31.08
CA MET A 3 0.27 -7.13 -30.82
C MET A 3 -0.68 -7.18 -32.04
N ILE A 4 -0.10 -7.14 -33.25
CA ILE A 4 -0.87 -7.30 -34.49
C ILE A 4 -1.34 -8.73 -34.64
N LEU A 5 -0.48 -9.71 -34.39
CA LEU A 5 -0.81 -11.12 -34.40
C LEU A 5 -2.01 -11.41 -33.49
N ASN A 6 -2.04 -10.88 -32.26
CA ASN A 6 -3.14 -11.09 -31.30
C ASN A 6 -4.53 -10.69 -31.86
N ARG A 7 -4.56 -9.79 -32.84
CA ARG A 7 -5.82 -9.35 -33.49
C ARG A 7 -6.09 -10.07 -34.81
N LEU A 8 -5.11 -10.78 -35.35
CA LEU A 8 -5.18 -11.48 -36.62
C LEU A 8 -5.14 -13.00 -36.48
N GLU A 9 -5.19 -13.55 -35.25
CA GLU A 9 -5.17 -15.00 -34.99
C GLU A 9 -6.28 -15.75 -35.74
N TYR A 10 -7.44 -15.12 -35.98
CA TYR A 10 -8.55 -15.68 -36.71
C TYR A 10 -8.26 -15.94 -38.21
N LEU A 11 -7.19 -15.33 -38.75
CA LEU A 11 -6.71 -15.55 -40.14
C LEU A 11 -5.66 -16.65 -40.22
N ASP A 12 -5.34 -17.31 -39.11
CA ASP A 12 -4.31 -18.36 -38.99
C ASP A 12 -2.99 -18.01 -39.73
N PRO A 13 -2.34 -16.89 -39.41
CA PRO A 13 -1.15 -16.44 -40.12
C PRO A 13 0.03 -17.35 -39.84
N GLU A 14 0.89 -17.58 -40.86
CA GLU A 14 2.21 -18.13 -40.61
C GLU A 14 3.10 -17.06 -40.00
N VAL A 15 3.76 -17.38 -38.87
CA VAL A 15 4.41 -16.38 -38.00
C VAL A 15 5.93 -16.54 -38.03
N HIS A 16 6.63 -15.49 -38.40
CA HIS A 16 8.07 -15.38 -38.36
C HIS A 16 8.47 -14.09 -37.61
N ILE A 17 8.22 -14.08 -36.28
CA ILE A 17 8.49 -12.94 -35.39
C ILE A 17 9.51 -13.39 -34.36
N ARG A 18 10.55 -12.59 -34.15
CA ARG A 18 11.55 -12.82 -33.10
C ARG A 18 10.91 -12.54 -31.72
N GLU A 19 11.09 -13.42 -30.77
CA GLU A 19 10.59 -13.24 -29.40
C GLU A 19 11.07 -11.93 -28.75
N SER A 20 12.30 -11.52 -29.06
CA SER A 20 12.92 -10.30 -28.54
C SER A 20 12.51 -9.03 -29.31
N SER A 21 11.65 -9.12 -30.33
CA SER A 21 11.26 -7.96 -31.13
C SER A 21 10.46 -6.94 -30.32
N ARG A 22 10.98 -5.72 -30.21
CA ARG A 22 10.34 -4.58 -29.53
C ARG A 22 10.16 -3.40 -30.48
N ARG A 23 9.98 -3.67 -31.78
CA ARG A 23 9.83 -2.63 -32.82
C ARG A 23 8.55 -1.82 -32.58
N THR A 24 8.69 -0.50 -32.67
CA THR A 24 7.54 0.41 -32.60
C THR A 24 7.04 0.64 -34.01
N LEU A 25 5.98 -0.06 -34.39
CA LEU A 25 5.28 0.12 -35.68
C LEU A 25 4.12 1.11 -35.48
N ARG A 26 3.84 1.95 -36.50
CA ARG A 26 2.88 3.06 -36.36
C ARG A 26 1.66 2.94 -37.28
N SER A 27 1.80 2.24 -38.39
CA SER A 27 0.75 2.10 -39.43
C SER A 27 1.08 0.96 -40.38
N ALA A 28 0.20 0.68 -41.31
CA ALA A 28 0.42 -0.27 -42.40
C ALA A 28 0.43 0.47 -43.75
N HIS A 29 1.29 0.06 -44.68
CA HIS A 29 1.43 0.66 -46.00
C HIS A 29 1.72 -0.41 -47.07
N ARG A 30 1.34 -0.13 -48.32
CA ARG A 30 1.70 -0.95 -49.49
C ARG A 30 3.13 -0.67 -49.95
N ALA A 31 3.62 0.54 -49.80
CA ALA A 31 5.00 0.90 -50.04
C ALA A 31 5.79 0.87 -48.72
N TYR A 32 7.08 0.53 -48.84
CA TYR A 32 7.95 0.52 -47.67
C TYR A 32 8.01 1.92 -47.04
N ALA A 33 7.80 1.94 -45.73
CA ALA A 33 7.97 3.15 -44.92
C ALA A 33 8.58 2.74 -43.57
N THR A 34 9.42 3.61 -43.01
CA THR A 34 10.11 3.36 -41.75
C THR A 34 9.12 3.26 -40.59
N ASN A 35 9.28 2.25 -39.72
CA ASN A 35 8.41 1.98 -38.58
C ASN A 35 6.93 1.67 -38.97
N CYS A 36 6.73 1.08 -40.11
CA CYS A 36 5.43 0.68 -40.61
C CYS A 36 5.43 -0.80 -41.00
N VAL A 37 4.27 -1.41 -40.99
CA VAL A 37 4.08 -2.72 -41.60
C VAL A 37 3.92 -2.55 -43.08
N HIS A 38 4.81 -3.17 -43.88
CA HIS A 38 4.73 -3.22 -45.30
C HIS A 38 3.90 -4.43 -45.73
N VAL A 39 2.76 -4.18 -46.37
CA VAL A 39 1.81 -5.23 -46.80
C VAL A 39 1.89 -5.37 -48.31
N TYR A 40 2.32 -6.55 -48.78
CA TYR A 40 2.52 -6.79 -50.22
C TYR A 40 2.29 -8.26 -50.59
N PRO A 41 1.87 -8.53 -51.84
CA PRO A 41 1.70 -9.91 -52.29
C PRO A 41 3.04 -10.60 -52.56
N SER A 42 3.14 -11.87 -52.19
CA SER A 42 4.27 -12.73 -52.56
C SER A 42 4.11 -13.30 -53.97
N SER A 43 5.18 -13.83 -54.52
CA SER A 43 5.14 -14.56 -55.81
C SER A 43 4.29 -15.84 -55.77
N ARG A 44 3.92 -16.33 -54.60
CA ARG A 44 3.11 -17.53 -54.34
C ARG A 44 1.64 -17.23 -54.12
N GLY A 45 1.21 -15.99 -54.24
CA GLY A 45 -0.16 -15.56 -54.02
C GLY A 45 -0.56 -15.38 -52.53
N GLU A 46 0.40 -15.46 -51.60
CA GLU A 46 0.21 -15.13 -50.18
C GLU A 46 0.45 -13.64 -49.97
N VAL A 47 -0.08 -13.09 -48.89
CA VAL A 47 0.20 -11.68 -48.50
C VAL A 47 1.20 -11.65 -47.37
N ILE A 48 2.27 -10.91 -47.54
CA ILE A 48 3.32 -10.72 -46.55
C ILE A 48 3.10 -9.38 -45.83
N CYS A 49 3.02 -9.43 -44.50
CA CYS A 49 3.03 -8.27 -43.62
C CYS A 49 4.41 -8.18 -42.97
N ASP A 50 5.29 -7.35 -43.46
CA ASP A 50 6.68 -7.20 -42.99
C ASP A 50 6.80 -5.95 -42.08
N GLY A 51 7.15 -6.20 -40.84
CA GLY A 51 7.42 -5.21 -39.80
C GLY A 51 8.91 -5.12 -39.50
N ASP A 52 9.74 -4.72 -40.49
CA ASP A 52 11.18 -4.56 -40.35
C ASP A 52 11.90 -5.88 -39.98
N GLY A 53 11.61 -6.91 -40.77
CA GLY A 53 12.19 -8.25 -40.69
C GLY A 53 11.46 -9.22 -39.73
N ASP A 54 10.37 -8.79 -39.12
CA ASP A 54 9.39 -9.67 -38.48
C ASP A 54 8.17 -9.79 -39.40
N THR A 55 7.77 -10.99 -39.79
CA THR A 55 6.74 -11.18 -40.81
C THR A 55 5.58 -12.02 -40.33
N LEU A 56 4.39 -11.64 -40.84
CA LEU A 56 3.19 -12.49 -40.79
C LEU A 56 2.82 -12.80 -42.25
N ILE A 57 2.55 -14.03 -42.58
CA ILE A 57 2.12 -14.46 -43.90
C ILE A 57 0.64 -14.85 -43.81
N LEU A 58 -0.19 -14.11 -44.54
CA LEU A 58 -1.65 -14.35 -44.60
C LEU A 58 -1.96 -15.11 -45.91
N ARG A 59 -2.81 -16.10 -45.79
CA ARG A 59 -3.27 -16.90 -46.93
C ARG A 59 -4.75 -16.63 -47.20
N ASP A 60 -5.16 -16.86 -48.43
CA ASP A 60 -6.57 -16.78 -48.82
C ASP A 60 -7.22 -15.40 -48.57
N ILE A 61 -6.44 -14.31 -48.63
CA ILE A 61 -6.91 -12.95 -48.43
C ILE A 61 -6.36 -12.03 -49.58
N ASP A 62 -7.19 -11.09 -50.02
CA ASP A 62 -6.73 -10.07 -50.98
C ASP A 62 -5.74 -9.09 -50.34
N PRO A 63 -4.68 -8.64 -51.05
CA PRO A 63 -3.69 -7.72 -50.51
C PRO A 63 -4.25 -6.38 -50.02
N LEU A 64 -5.36 -5.88 -50.59
CA LEU A 64 -6.00 -4.65 -50.15
C LEU A 64 -6.77 -4.90 -48.87
N GLU A 65 -7.52 -6.01 -48.83
CA GLU A 65 -8.23 -6.44 -47.62
C GLU A 65 -7.25 -6.70 -46.48
N ALA A 66 -6.12 -7.36 -46.74
CA ALA A 66 -5.07 -7.55 -45.74
C ALA A 66 -4.51 -6.23 -45.21
N LEU A 67 -4.31 -5.24 -46.06
CA LEU A 67 -3.86 -3.89 -45.67
C LEU A 67 -4.91 -3.22 -44.77
N ASP A 68 -6.19 -3.29 -45.12
CA ASP A 68 -7.28 -2.68 -44.38
C ASP A 68 -7.42 -3.36 -42.99
N VAL A 69 -7.31 -4.67 -42.92
CA VAL A 69 -7.34 -5.42 -41.66
C VAL A 69 -6.16 -5.06 -40.77
N VAL A 70 -4.94 -4.99 -41.31
CA VAL A 70 -3.77 -4.60 -40.51
C VAL A 70 -3.87 -3.12 -40.06
N GLN A 71 -4.36 -2.21 -40.92
CA GLN A 71 -4.59 -0.82 -40.55
C GLN A 71 -5.63 -0.69 -39.43
N TYR A 72 -6.73 -1.46 -39.52
CA TYR A 72 -7.74 -1.51 -38.47
C TYR A 72 -7.17 -1.91 -37.10
N VAL A 73 -6.16 -2.80 -37.07
CA VAL A 73 -5.47 -3.12 -35.81
C VAL A 73 -4.77 -1.89 -35.20
N PHE A 74 -4.12 -1.07 -36.04
CA PHE A 74 -3.52 0.18 -35.55
C PHE A 74 -4.57 1.16 -35.03
N ASP A 75 -5.67 1.32 -35.75
CA ASP A 75 -6.76 2.21 -35.37
C ASP A 75 -7.37 1.74 -34.04
N PHE A 76 -7.60 0.43 -33.88
CA PHE A 76 -8.08 -0.17 -32.65
C PHE A 76 -7.18 0.19 -31.43
N TYR A 77 -5.87 -0.03 -31.54
CA TYR A 77 -4.97 0.29 -30.43
C TYR A 77 -4.83 1.80 -30.16
N ASN A 78 -4.93 2.65 -31.19
CA ASN A 78 -4.93 4.09 -31.05
C ASN A 78 -6.20 4.57 -30.30
N ASP A 79 -7.37 4.07 -30.68
CA ASP A 79 -8.63 4.37 -30.02
C ASP A 79 -8.64 3.86 -28.58
N TRP A 80 -8.18 2.62 -28.35
CA TRP A 80 -8.04 2.06 -27.03
C TRP A 80 -7.13 2.92 -26.14
N ASN A 81 -5.95 3.32 -26.63
CA ASN A 81 -5.01 4.18 -25.92
C ASN A 81 -5.64 5.54 -25.56
N THR A 82 -6.37 6.14 -26.51
CA THR A 82 -7.05 7.43 -26.31
C THR A 82 -8.12 7.32 -25.23
N ASN A 83 -8.93 6.27 -25.28
CA ASN A 83 -9.99 6.01 -24.29
C ASN A 83 -9.40 5.75 -22.88
N VAL A 84 -8.35 4.94 -22.80
CA VAL A 84 -7.65 4.67 -21.52
C VAL A 84 -7.09 5.96 -20.93
N ARG A 85 -6.43 6.82 -21.75
CA ARG A 85 -5.93 8.13 -21.28
C ARG A 85 -7.05 9.03 -20.75
N ALA A 86 -8.18 9.09 -21.44
CA ALA A 86 -9.34 9.88 -21.01
C ALA A 86 -9.93 9.39 -19.67
N LEU A 87 -9.92 8.09 -19.42
CA LEU A 87 -10.36 7.51 -18.14
C LEU A 87 -9.36 7.78 -17.02
N LEU A 88 -8.07 7.68 -17.32
CA LEU A 88 -6.99 7.94 -16.36
C LEU A 88 -6.96 9.40 -15.89
N THR A 89 -7.29 10.37 -16.77
CA THR A 89 -7.41 11.78 -16.35
C THR A 89 -8.50 12.02 -15.32
N LYS A 90 -9.48 11.11 -15.24
CA LYS A 90 -10.56 11.13 -14.23
C LYS A 90 -10.27 10.26 -13.01
N GLY A 91 -9.10 9.65 -12.92
CA GLY A 91 -8.72 8.72 -11.83
C GLY A 91 -9.54 7.43 -11.77
N ASN A 92 -10.23 7.05 -12.86
CA ASN A 92 -11.15 5.91 -12.86
C ASN A 92 -10.44 4.63 -13.29
N TYR A 93 -9.61 4.07 -12.39
CA TYR A 93 -8.84 2.85 -12.65
C TYR A 93 -9.71 1.63 -12.93
N GLN A 94 -10.89 1.51 -12.28
CA GLN A 94 -11.80 0.40 -12.53
C GLN A 94 -12.21 0.36 -14.02
N LYS A 95 -12.68 1.48 -14.58
CA LYS A 95 -13.06 1.54 -16.00
C LYS A 95 -11.88 1.35 -16.95
N VAL A 96 -10.68 1.76 -16.56
CA VAL A 96 -9.46 1.49 -17.32
C VAL A 96 -9.22 -0.02 -17.44
N ILE A 97 -9.37 -0.74 -16.34
CA ILE A 97 -9.16 -2.20 -16.34
C ILE A 97 -10.30 -2.93 -17.04
N GLU A 98 -11.53 -2.45 -16.98
CA GLU A 98 -12.64 -2.95 -17.81
C GLU A 98 -12.33 -2.81 -19.32
N GLN A 99 -11.74 -1.69 -19.76
CA GLN A 99 -11.28 -1.53 -21.15
C GLN A 99 -10.12 -2.46 -21.51
N ALA A 100 -9.30 -2.88 -20.56
CA ALA A 100 -8.21 -3.81 -20.81
C ALA A 100 -8.71 -5.20 -21.25
N TRP A 101 -9.93 -5.60 -20.86
CA TRP A 101 -10.56 -6.84 -21.31
C TRP A 101 -10.59 -6.97 -22.84
N THR A 102 -10.86 -5.87 -23.55
CA THR A 102 -10.94 -5.87 -25.01
C THR A 102 -9.61 -6.20 -25.71
N VAL A 103 -8.51 -6.08 -25.00
CA VAL A 103 -7.15 -6.38 -25.47
C VAL A 103 -6.72 -7.78 -25.04
N PHE A 104 -6.87 -8.08 -23.75
CA PHE A 104 -6.30 -9.30 -23.18
C PHE A 104 -7.20 -10.52 -23.31
N HIS A 105 -8.52 -10.35 -23.31
CA HIS A 105 -9.50 -11.44 -23.23
C HIS A 105 -9.19 -12.47 -22.13
N ASN A 106 -8.52 -12.01 -21.10
CA ASN A 106 -8.13 -12.72 -19.89
C ASN A 106 -8.39 -11.80 -18.68
N PRO A 107 -8.60 -12.32 -17.47
CA PRO A 107 -8.77 -11.49 -16.29
C PRO A 107 -7.57 -10.57 -16.05
N VAL A 108 -7.86 -9.30 -15.86
CA VAL A 108 -6.86 -8.25 -15.59
C VAL A 108 -7.14 -7.61 -14.23
N MET A 109 -6.12 -7.45 -13.42
CA MET A 109 -6.20 -6.82 -12.12
C MET A 109 -5.13 -5.76 -11.96
N LEU A 110 -5.50 -4.61 -11.43
CA LEU A 110 -4.58 -3.54 -11.04
C LEU A 110 -4.63 -3.37 -9.52
N PHE A 111 -3.46 -3.45 -8.90
CA PHE A 111 -3.28 -3.20 -7.48
C PHE A 111 -2.38 -1.99 -7.26
N ASP A 112 -2.55 -1.32 -6.13
CA ASP A 112 -1.56 -0.37 -5.64
C ASP A 112 -0.31 -1.08 -5.07
N ALA A 113 0.64 -0.29 -4.55
CA ALA A 113 1.85 -0.83 -3.94
C ALA A 113 1.58 -1.77 -2.74
N ASN A 114 0.45 -1.58 -2.07
CA ASN A 114 0.03 -2.32 -0.88
C ASN A 114 -0.93 -3.48 -1.20
N PHE A 115 -0.99 -3.91 -2.46
CA PHE A 115 -1.92 -4.94 -2.95
C PHE A 115 -3.40 -4.62 -2.75
N ARG A 116 -3.78 -3.36 -2.63
CA ARG A 116 -5.16 -2.95 -2.67
C ARG A 116 -5.65 -2.97 -4.13
N LEU A 117 -6.77 -3.63 -4.36
CA LEU A 117 -7.38 -3.72 -5.69
C LEU A 117 -7.91 -2.34 -6.12
N LEU A 118 -7.36 -1.79 -7.21
CA LEU A 118 -7.79 -0.54 -7.84
C LEU A 118 -8.76 -0.77 -9.00
N GLY A 119 -8.69 -1.94 -9.62
CA GLY A 119 -9.60 -2.33 -10.69
C GLY A 119 -9.41 -3.78 -11.10
N VAL A 120 -10.51 -4.39 -11.55
CA VAL A 120 -10.55 -5.77 -12.05
C VAL A 120 -11.46 -5.86 -13.26
N SER A 121 -11.05 -6.66 -14.25
CA SER A 121 -11.91 -7.06 -15.38
C SER A 121 -11.88 -8.57 -15.58
N TYR A 122 -13.04 -9.14 -15.82
CA TYR A 122 -13.24 -10.58 -16.06
C TYR A 122 -14.50 -10.79 -16.89
N ASP A 123 -14.64 -11.96 -17.47
CA ASP A 123 -15.91 -12.41 -18.03
C ASP A 123 -16.70 -13.15 -16.94
N ASP A 124 -17.99 -12.87 -16.81
CA ASP A 124 -18.89 -13.55 -15.84
C ASP A 124 -18.81 -15.08 -15.89
N LYS A 125 -18.37 -15.63 -17.04
CA LYS A 125 -18.16 -17.08 -17.22
C LYS A 125 -16.81 -17.58 -16.67
N SER A 126 -15.85 -16.70 -16.43
CA SER A 126 -14.47 -17.09 -16.05
C SER A 126 -14.30 -17.43 -14.58
N PHE A 127 -15.24 -17.01 -13.72
CA PHE A 127 -15.15 -17.12 -12.27
C PHE A 127 -16.38 -17.74 -11.59
N VAL A 128 -17.40 -18.15 -12.37
CA VAL A 128 -18.60 -18.74 -11.80
C VAL A 128 -18.39 -20.24 -11.61
N SER A 129 -18.39 -20.69 -10.35
CA SER A 129 -18.75 -22.08 -10.04
C SER A 129 -20.20 -22.29 -10.46
N PRO A 130 -20.57 -23.41 -11.08
CA PRO A 130 -21.91 -23.63 -11.62
C PRO A 130 -23.07 -23.53 -10.61
N ASP A 131 -22.78 -23.40 -9.32
CA ASP A 131 -23.74 -23.46 -8.22
C ASP A 131 -23.96 -22.11 -7.49
N ASP A 132 -23.46 -20.97 -7.98
CA ASP A 132 -23.48 -19.72 -7.23
C ASP A 132 -24.30 -18.59 -7.88
N ASP A 133 -25.45 -18.29 -7.28
CA ASP A 133 -26.47 -17.30 -7.71
C ASP A 133 -26.22 -15.91 -7.06
N THR A 134 -24.97 -15.44 -7.04
CA THR A 134 -24.58 -14.22 -6.32
C THR A 134 -24.43 -12.99 -7.21
N THR A 135 -24.91 -11.85 -6.70
CA THR A 135 -24.88 -10.54 -7.36
C THR A 135 -23.44 -10.02 -7.55
N SER A 136 -23.22 -9.25 -8.62
CA SER A 136 -21.91 -8.69 -9.02
C SER A 136 -21.15 -7.95 -7.90
N ARG A 137 -21.82 -7.48 -6.86
CA ARG A 137 -21.23 -6.78 -5.71
C ARG A 137 -20.59 -7.73 -4.70
N ASP A 138 -21.25 -8.84 -4.42
CA ASP A 138 -20.74 -9.89 -3.53
C ASP A 138 -19.58 -10.63 -4.19
N PHE A 139 -19.58 -10.72 -5.52
CA PHE A 139 -18.48 -11.25 -6.30
C PHE A 139 -17.23 -10.36 -6.21
N LEU A 140 -17.34 -9.04 -6.36
CA LEU A 140 -16.20 -8.12 -6.20
C LEU A 140 -15.62 -8.18 -4.79
N GLN A 141 -16.44 -8.34 -3.76
CA GLN A 141 -15.98 -8.55 -2.38
C GLN A 141 -15.26 -9.89 -2.21
N ARG A 142 -15.77 -10.97 -2.83
CA ARG A 142 -15.11 -12.29 -2.81
C ARG A 142 -13.81 -12.27 -3.59
N VAL A 143 -13.79 -11.74 -4.82
CA VAL A 143 -12.54 -11.57 -5.59
C VAL A 143 -11.52 -10.73 -4.84
N GLN A 144 -11.95 -9.75 -4.09
CA GLN A 144 -11.07 -8.95 -3.23
C GLN A 144 -10.55 -9.77 -2.04
N GLN A 145 -11.38 -10.61 -1.43
CA GLN A 145 -10.99 -11.53 -0.36
C GLN A 145 -10.21 -12.73 -0.88
N ASP A 146 -10.66 -13.34 -1.98
CA ASP A 146 -10.02 -14.52 -2.59
C ASP A 146 -8.74 -14.16 -3.33
N SER A 147 -8.67 -13.00 -4.00
CA SER A 147 -7.41 -12.54 -4.60
C SER A 147 -6.38 -12.17 -3.53
N LEU A 148 -6.80 -11.62 -2.40
CA LEU A 148 -5.94 -11.45 -1.21
C LEU A 148 -5.49 -12.81 -0.67
N HIS A 149 -6.37 -13.79 -0.58
CA HIS A 149 -6.04 -15.14 -0.09
C HIS A 149 -5.15 -15.91 -1.09
N LEU A 150 -5.51 -15.92 -2.37
CA LEU A 150 -4.72 -16.51 -3.46
C LEU A 150 -3.37 -15.83 -3.63
N MET A 151 -3.30 -14.50 -3.50
CA MET A 151 -2.04 -13.78 -3.51
C MET A 151 -1.23 -14.02 -2.24
N ASN A 152 -1.85 -14.14 -1.07
CA ASN A 152 -1.16 -14.46 0.18
C ASN A 152 -0.46 -15.82 0.09
N GLN A 153 -1.11 -16.81 -0.47
CA GLN A 153 -0.56 -18.15 -0.64
C GLN A 153 0.48 -18.17 -1.75
N SER A 154 0.16 -17.59 -2.93
CA SER A 154 1.10 -17.48 -4.04
C SER A 154 2.32 -16.63 -3.70
N ILE A 155 2.17 -15.55 -2.92
CA ILE A 155 3.30 -14.73 -2.46
C ILE A 155 4.15 -15.51 -1.46
N ARG A 156 3.59 -16.25 -0.51
CA ARG A 156 4.35 -17.09 0.43
C ARG A 156 5.15 -18.17 -0.30
N GLU A 157 4.52 -18.91 -1.19
CA GLU A 157 5.18 -19.93 -2.00
C GLU A 157 6.20 -19.34 -2.98
N TYR A 158 5.94 -18.13 -3.44
CA TYR A 158 6.80 -17.38 -4.34
C TYR A 158 8.02 -16.81 -3.63
N ILE A 159 7.89 -16.38 -2.38
CA ILE A 159 8.98 -15.96 -1.48
C ILE A 159 9.94 -17.13 -1.24
N ASP A 160 9.40 -18.33 -0.97
CA ASP A 160 10.20 -19.52 -0.69
C ASP A 160 10.97 -20.06 -1.90
N ARG A 161 10.60 -19.72 -3.14
CA ARG A 161 11.15 -20.30 -4.37
C ARG A 161 12.13 -19.43 -5.17
N GLN A 162 12.73 -18.38 -4.64
CA GLN A 162 13.68 -17.48 -5.36
C GLN A 162 13.10 -16.69 -6.56
N VAL A 163 11.82 -16.62 -6.74
CA VAL A 163 11.18 -15.96 -7.89
C VAL A 163 11.12 -14.44 -7.71
N TRP A 164 11.54 -13.93 -6.57
CA TRP A 164 11.53 -12.50 -6.22
C TRP A 164 12.31 -11.60 -7.17
N ASN A 165 13.36 -12.08 -7.81
CA ASN A 165 14.13 -11.26 -8.75
C ASN A 165 13.27 -10.74 -9.90
N ASN A 166 12.23 -11.48 -10.29
CA ASN A 166 11.31 -11.09 -11.35
C ASN A 166 10.24 -10.08 -10.89
N PHE A 167 10.00 -9.95 -9.57
CA PHE A 167 9.05 -8.97 -9.01
C PHE A 167 9.64 -7.57 -8.83
N LEU A 168 10.92 -7.38 -9.10
CA LEU A 168 11.58 -6.07 -9.05
C LEU A 168 11.76 -5.45 -10.44
N ASP A 169 11.47 -6.21 -11.49
CA ASP A 169 11.59 -5.70 -12.87
C ASP A 169 10.34 -4.88 -13.26
N GLU A 170 10.56 -3.78 -13.97
CA GLU A 170 9.51 -2.98 -14.62
C GLU A 170 8.95 -3.67 -15.86
N SER A 171 9.65 -4.67 -16.39
CA SER A 171 9.24 -5.39 -17.60
C SER A 171 8.15 -6.43 -17.27
N PRO A 172 7.08 -6.54 -18.09
CA PRO A 172 6.10 -7.59 -17.93
C PRO A 172 6.73 -8.99 -17.99
N THR A 173 6.45 -9.82 -16.98
CA THR A 173 7.06 -11.14 -16.82
C THR A 173 5.97 -12.20 -16.59
N ILE A 174 6.09 -13.36 -17.25
CA ILE A 174 5.21 -14.51 -17.01
C ILE A 174 5.68 -15.25 -15.76
N TYR A 175 4.73 -15.57 -14.88
CA TYR A 175 4.95 -16.41 -13.70
C TYR A 175 4.08 -17.67 -13.78
N ARG A 176 4.53 -18.74 -13.07
CA ARG A 176 3.83 -19.99 -12.92
C ARG A 176 3.76 -20.35 -11.45
N THR A 177 2.59 -20.67 -10.96
CA THR A 177 2.35 -21.11 -9.57
C THR A 177 1.46 -22.34 -9.59
N ALA A 178 1.39 -23.05 -8.47
CA ALA A 178 0.40 -24.10 -8.27
C ALA A 178 -0.66 -23.61 -7.29
N ASP A 179 -1.93 -23.94 -7.52
CA ASP A 179 -2.99 -23.68 -6.54
C ASP A 179 -2.97 -24.70 -5.39
N GLU A 180 -3.89 -24.55 -4.44
CA GLU A 180 -4.04 -25.45 -3.27
C GLU A 180 -4.23 -26.92 -3.65
N ASN A 181 -4.73 -27.19 -4.84
CA ASN A 181 -4.97 -28.54 -5.38
C ASN A 181 -3.80 -29.03 -6.25
N GLY A 182 -2.73 -28.23 -6.38
CA GLY A 182 -1.57 -28.55 -7.21
C GLY A 182 -1.75 -28.27 -8.70
N ALA A 183 -2.86 -27.62 -9.12
CA ALA A 183 -3.07 -27.23 -10.51
C ALA A 183 -2.21 -26.01 -10.87
N GLU A 184 -1.51 -26.09 -12.02
CA GLU A 184 -0.66 -24.99 -12.50
C GLU A 184 -1.50 -23.76 -12.83
N GLN A 185 -1.14 -22.62 -12.26
CA GLN A 185 -1.65 -21.31 -12.60
C GLN A 185 -0.60 -20.48 -13.30
N VAL A 186 -0.92 -19.97 -14.46
CA VAL A 186 -0.04 -19.11 -15.26
C VAL A 186 -0.62 -17.70 -15.29
N GLY A 187 0.25 -16.71 -15.18
CA GLY A 187 -0.13 -15.32 -15.30
C GLY A 187 1.06 -14.46 -15.70
N ALA A 188 0.80 -13.18 -15.95
CA ALA A 188 1.81 -12.17 -16.16
C ALA A 188 1.69 -11.07 -15.10
N VAL A 189 2.82 -10.53 -14.66
CA VAL A 189 2.91 -9.40 -13.74
C VAL A 189 3.76 -8.30 -14.34
N CYS A 190 3.38 -7.05 -14.11
CA CYS A 190 4.14 -5.87 -14.44
C CYS A 190 4.11 -4.90 -13.26
N ASN A 191 5.26 -4.58 -12.71
CA ASN A 191 5.38 -3.58 -11.66
C ASN A 191 5.39 -2.17 -12.25
N ILE A 192 4.74 -1.25 -11.56
CA ILE A 192 4.64 0.15 -11.96
C ILE A 192 5.41 0.97 -10.94
N PHE A 193 6.51 1.59 -11.39
CA PHE A 193 7.36 2.43 -10.55
C PHE A 193 7.24 3.90 -10.96
N CYS A 194 7.17 4.81 -9.99
CA CYS A 194 7.30 6.24 -10.15
C CYS A 194 8.52 6.69 -9.33
N GLN A 195 9.52 7.33 -9.97
CA GLN A 195 10.74 7.82 -9.30
C GLN A 195 11.41 6.76 -8.40
N ASN A 196 11.52 5.51 -8.87
CA ASN A 196 12.04 4.34 -8.15
C ASN A 196 11.15 3.80 -7.00
N TYR A 197 9.96 4.36 -6.80
CA TYR A 197 8.99 3.82 -5.83
C TYR A 197 7.97 2.95 -6.55
N LEU A 198 7.75 1.75 -6.04
CA LEU A 198 6.67 0.90 -6.50
C LEU A 198 5.33 1.55 -6.13
N VAL A 199 4.51 1.86 -7.14
CA VAL A 199 3.21 2.52 -6.95
C VAL A 199 2.03 1.62 -7.29
N GLY A 200 2.27 0.57 -8.06
CA GLY A 200 1.22 -0.37 -8.41
C GLY A 200 1.75 -1.63 -9.09
N ARG A 201 0.85 -2.59 -9.27
CA ARG A 201 1.10 -3.86 -9.97
C ARG A 201 -0.07 -4.19 -10.86
N LEU A 202 0.25 -4.55 -12.10
CA LEU A 202 -0.72 -5.03 -13.07
C LEU A 202 -0.55 -6.54 -13.22
N PHE A 203 -1.65 -7.30 -13.13
CA PHE A 203 -1.68 -8.74 -13.33
C PHE A 203 -2.62 -9.10 -14.48
N VAL A 204 -2.23 -10.09 -15.26
CA VAL A 204 -3.10 -10.75 -16.24
C VAL A 204 -3.02 -12.25 -15.99
N LEU A 205 -4.18 -12.90 -15.73
CA LEU A 205 -4.24 -14.33 -15.47
C LEU A 205 -4.54 -15.09 -16.78
N GLU A 206 -3.83 -16.18 -17.01
CA GLU A 206 -4.13 -17.08 -18.12
C GLU A 206 -5.33 -17.95 -17.77
N ARG A 207 -6.52 -17.59 -18.28
CA ARG A 207 -7.78 -18.33 -18.05
C ARG A 207 -8.49 -18.71 -19.34
N ASN A 208 -8.76 -17.72 -20.20
CA ASN A 208 -9.56 -17.91 -21.39
C ASN A 208 -8.72 -18.30 -22.60
N ARG A 209 -7.49 -17.79 -22.67
CA ARG A 209 -6.50 -18.11 -23.69
C ARG A 209 -5.07 -18.02 -23.13
N ARG A 210 -4.15 -18.67 -23.82
CA ARG A 210 -2.73 -18.59 -23.44
C ARG A 210 -2.17 -17.18 -23.64
N LEU A 211 -1.29 -16.79 -22.73
CA LEU A 211 -0.54 -15.56 -22.84
C LEU A 211 0.60 -15.70 -23.86
N ASN A 212 0.83 -14.64 -24.62
CA ASN A 212 1.86 -14.59 -25.64
C ASN A 212 2.67 -13.27 -25.55
N PRO A 213 3.75 -13.11 -26.30
CA PRO A 213 4.57 -11.88 -26.26
C PRO A 213 3.81 -10.59 -26.57
N GLY A 214 2.73 -10.64 -27.36
CA GLY A 214 1.89 -9.47 -27.65
C GLY A 214 1.10 -9.00 -26.44
N ASP A 215 0.71 -9.94 -25.56
CA ASP A 215 0.07 -9.60 -24.28
C ASP A 215 1.05 -8.86 -23.35
N LEU A 216 2.29 -9.34 -23.27
CA LEU A 216 3.33 -8.67 -22.49
C LEU A 216 3.61 -7.26 -23.02
N GLN A 217 3.66 -7.08 -24.35
CA GLN A 217 3.80 -5.75 -24.96
C GLN A 217 2.62 -4.83 -24.63
N SER A 218 1.39 -5.34 -24.74
CA SER A 218 0.16 -4.59 -24.40
C SER A 218 0.10 -4.24 -22.92
N MET A 219 0.56 -5.16 -22.06
CA MET A 219 0.67 -4.96 -20.63
C MET A 219 1.67 -3.85 -20.28
N GLY A 220 2.83 -3.82 -20.94
CA GLY A 220 3.81 -2.75 -20.80
C GLY A 220 3.26 -1.38 -21.21
N VAL A 221 2.47 -1.32 -22.29
CA VAL A 221 1.80 -0.07 -22.72
C VAL A 221 0.78 0.37 -21.66
N LEU A 222 -0.07 -0.53 -21.17
CA LEU A 222 -1.04 -0.20 -20.14
C LEU A 222 -0.37 0.26 -18.83
N ALA A 223 0.69 -0.43 -18.40
CA ALA A 223 1.47 -0.05 -17.23
C ALA A 223 2.08 1.36 -17.36
N GLN A 224 2.61 1.74 -18.55
CA GLN A 224 3.11 3.09 -18.79
C GLN A 224 2.01 4.16 -18.75
N LEU A 225 0.82 3.84 -19.25
CA LEU A 225 -0.32 4.77 -19.17
C LEU A 225 -0.77 5.00 -17.73
N VAL A 226 -0.90 3.91 -16.96
CA VAL A 226 -1.24 3.97 -15.54
C VAL A 226 -0.16 4.71 -14.76
N ARG A 227 1.13 4.42 -15.01
CA ARG A 227 2.26 5.16 -14.44
C ARG A 227 2.13 6.67 -14.66
N SER A 228 1.89 7.10 -15.91
CA SER A 228 1.79 8.53 -16.25
C SER A 228 0.64 9.23 -15.52
N SER A 229 -0.44 8.52 -15.22
CA SER A 229 -1.54 9.03 -14.39
C SER A 229 -1.16 9.13 -12.91
N MET A 230 -0.52 8.09 -12.38
CA MET A 230 -0.04 8.08 -11.00
C MET A 230 1.06 9.13 -10.79
N GLU A 231 1.98 9.31 -11.74
CA GLU A 231 3.03 10.34 -11.69
C GLU A 231 2.48 11.76 -11.64
N LYS A 232 1.38 12.07 -12.33
CA LYS A 232 0.73 13.39 -12.20
C LYS A 232 0.29 13.66 -10.78
N SER A 233 -0.35 12.70 -10.16
CA SER A 233 -0.73 12.78 -8.74
C SER A 233 0.50 12.87 -7.81
N PHE A 234 1.61 12.25 -8.19
CA PHE A 234 2.90 12.34 -7.48
C PHE A 234 3.62 13.67 -7.71
N ASN A 235 3.65 14.18 -8.95
CA ASN A 235 4.39 15.41 -9.31
C ASN A 235 3.68 16.69 -8.86
N GLU A 236 2.36 16.70 -8.78
CA GLU A 236 1.61 17.81 -8.19
C GLU A 236 1.92 17.99 -6.70
N ILE A 237 2.48 16.96 -6.04
CA ILE A 237 2.75 16.92 -4.60
C ILE A 237 4.26 16.76 -4.29
N GLY A 238 5.12 16.51 -5.28
CA GLY A 238 6.59 16.40 -5.15
C GLY A 238 7.04 15.39 -4.09
N ALA A 239 7.06 14.12 -4.39
CA ALA A 239 7.15 12.96 -3.50
C ALA A 239 5.80 12.53 -2.90
N HIS A 240 5.68 11.25 -2.49
CA HIS A 240 4.43 10.75 -1.88
C HIS A 240 3.99 11.70 -0.75
N PRO A 241 2.72 12.15 -0.70
CA PRO A 241 2.27 13.18 0.25
C PRO A 241 2.62 12.90 1.70
N PHE A 242 2.66 11.62 2.09
CA PHE A 242 3.07 11.23 3.43
C PHE A 242 4.51 11.57 3.76
N TYR A 243 5.44 11.65 2.78
CA TYR A 243 6.81 12.10 3.08
C TYR A 243 6.82 13.52 3.64
N ARG A 244 6.02 14.42 3.07
CA ARG A 244 5.91 15.79 3.57
C ARG A 244 5.32 15.83 4.98
N ILE A 245 4.28 15.03 5.25
CA ILE A 245 3.67 14.95 6.58
C ILE A 245 4.65 14.35 7.59
N LEU A 246 5.37 13.29 7.20
CA LEU A 246 6.41 12.67 8.04
C LEU A 246 7.60 13.61 8.31
N GLU A 247 7.85 14.58 7.44
CA GLU A 247 8.82 15.68 7.66
C GLU A 247 8.26 16.85 8.47
N GLY A 248 7.03 16.76 8.96
CA GLY A 248 6.35 17.85 9.69
C GLY A 248 5.91 19.00 8.80
N LYS A 249 5.88 18.82 7.47
CA LYS A 249 5.42 19.85 6.52
C LYS A 249 3.91 19.75 6.31
N THR A 250 3.27 20.89 6.20
CA THR A 250 1.82 20.96 5.89
C THR A 250 1.57 20.61 4.43
N ILE A 251 0.45 19.96 4.18
CA ILE A 251 -0.14 19.76 2.85
C ILE A 251 -1.49 20.48 2.78
N THR A 252 -1.97 20.77 1.57
CA THR A 252 -3.27 21.40 1.38
C THR A 252 -4.41 20.46 1.81
N SER A 253 -5.57 21.03 2.17
CA SER A 253 -6.74 20.23 2.55
C SER A 253 -7.15 19.27 1.43
N ASP A 254 -7.16 19.75 0.18
CA ASP A 254 -7.55 18.96 -0.99
C ASP A 254 -6.58 17.77 -1.22
N ALA A 255 -5.26 17.99 -1.00
CA ALA A 255 -4.27 16.92 -1.08
C ALA A 255 -4.48 15.89 0.04
N MET A 256 -4.83 16.35 1.26
CA MET A 256 -5.17 15.46 2.37
C MET A 256 -6.43 14.65 2.07
N ASP A 257 -7.49 15.29 1.55
CA ASP A 257 -8.74 14.59 1.21
C ASP A 257 -8.54 13.56 0.10
N SER A 258 -7.72 13.90 -0.89
CA SER A 258 -7.32 12.96 -1.95
C SER A 258 -6.56 11.75 -1.40
N LEU A 259 -5.66 11.99 -0.44
CA LEU A 259 -4.92 10.93 0.27
C LEU A 259 -5.86 10.04 1.08
N MET A 260 -6.73 10.64 1.89
CA MET A 260 -7.71 9.89 2.70
C MET A 260 -8.61 9.04 1.81
N SER A 261 -9.08 9.60 0.70
CA SER A 261 -9.88 8.87 -0.29
C SER A 261 -9.10 7.71 -0.93
N LEU A 262 -7.81 7.92 -1.27
CA LEU A 262 -6.95 6.89 -1.85
C LEU A 262 -6.82 5.67 -0.93
N TYR A 263 -6.64 5.90 0.36
CA TYR A 263 -6.50 4.83 1.36
C TYR A 263 -7.83 4.43 2.02
N GLN A 264 -8.96 5.04 1.65
CA GLN A 264 -10.28 4.89 2.30
C GLN A 264 -10.19 5.11 3.82
N TRP A 265 -9.40 6.09 4.22
CA TRP A 265 -9.25 6.50 5.61
C TRP A 265 -10.12 7.73 5.91
N ASP A 266 -10.57 7.85 7.16
CA ASP A 266 -11.13 9.09 7.70
C ASP A 266 -10.03 9.88 8.42
N ARG A 267 -10.06 11.21 8.34
CA ARG A 267 -9.09 12.07 9.05
C ARG A 267 -9.10 11.86 10.56
N ASN A 268 -10.23 11.42 11.11
CA ASN A 268 -10.41 11.14 12.54
C ASN A 268 -10.16 9.68 12.92
N ASP A 269 -9.76 8.83 11.97
CA ASP A 269 -9.35 7.48 12.30
C ASP A 269 -8.19 7.48 13.29
N THR A 270 -7.98 6.36 13.94
CA THR A 270 -6.83 6.17 14.81
C THR A 270 -5.68 5.60 14.01
N PHE A 271 -4.51 6.25 14.08
CA PHE A 271 -3.31 5.87 13.36
C PHE A 271 -2.18 5.46 14.30
N ARG A 272 -1.33 4.61 13.79
CA ARG A 272 -0.08 4.17 14.41
C ARG A 272 1.01 4.15 13.32
N VAL A 273 2.21 4.52 13.69
CA VAL A 273 3.40 4.40 12.83
C VAL A 273 4.30 3.30 13.37
N PHE A 274 4.82 2.48 12.48
CA PHE A 274 5.93 1.60 12.79
C PHE A 274 7.13 1.89 11.87
N VAL A 275 8.30 1.59 12.37
CA VAL A 275 9.57 1.72 11.64
C VAL A 275 10.28 0.39 11.70
N ILE A 276 10.73 -0.12 10.55
CA ILE A 276 11.60 -1.28 10.46
C ILE A 276 13.00 -0.80 10.11
N SER A 277 13.93 -1.08 11.01
CA SER A 277 15.33 -0.73 10.85
C SER A 277 16.15 -1.95 10.48
N PHE A 278 17.00 -1.80 9.47
CA PHE A 278 17.87 -2.85 8.97
C PHE A 278 19.25 -2.84 9.67
N PRO A 279 19.93 -3.98 9.77
CA PRO A 279 21.32 -4.03 10.22
C PRO A 279 22.25 -3.20 9.30
N GLN A 280 23.28 -2.56 9.89
CA GLN A 280 24.14 -1.61 9.16
C GLN A 280 24.95 -2.20 7.99
N HIS A 281 25.19 -3.50 7.95
CA HIS A 281 26.05 -4.18 6.96
C HIS A 281 25.32 -5.31 6.22
N PHE A 282 24.09 -5.06 5.77
CA PHE A 282 23.34 -6.09 5.05
C PHE A 282 23.52 -5.91 3.54
N GLU A 283 24.29 -6.81 2.89
CA GLU A 283 24.61 -6.70 1.46
C GLU A 283 23.36 -6.75 0.54
N LYS A 284 22.27 -7.39 0.96
CA LYS A 284 21.01 -7.53 0.21
C LYS A 284 19.84 -6.75 0.83
N LYS A 285 20.13 -5.55 1.31
CA LYS A 285 19.13 -4.71 2.00
C LYS A 285 17.89 -4.43 1.17
N LYS A 286 18.05 -4.15 -0.13
CA LYS A 286 16.93 -3.81 -1.04
C LYS A 286 16.00 -5.00 -1.25
N GLU A 287 16.57 -6.19 -1.44
CA GLU A 287 15.81 -7.43 -1.62
C GLU A 287 15.04 -7.78 -0.34
N LEU A 288 15.71 -7.70 0.82
CA LEU A 288 15.06 -7.94 2.12
C LEU A 288 13.95 -6.90 2.37
N ALA A 289 14.18 -5.63 2.08
CA ALA A 289 13.18 -4.58 2.22
C ALA A 289 11.95 -4.83 1.33
N ALA A 290 12.16 -5.25 0.08
CA ALA A 290 11.06 -5.60 -0.84
C ALA A 290 10.27 -6.82 -0.32
N MET A 291 10.96 -7.84 0.19
CA MET A 291 10.35 -9.03 0.78
C MET A 291 9.49 -8.66 2.01
N VAL A 292 10.08 -7.97 2.97
CA VAL A 292 9.41 -7.55 4.20
C VAL A 292 8.19 -6.68 3.89
N ARG A 293 8.32 -5.72 2.96
CA ARG A 293 7.20 -4.89 2.53
C ARG A 293 6.09 -5.71 1.88
N GLY A 294 6.42 -6.69 1.04
CA GLY A 294 5.43 -7.61 0.46
C GLY A 294 4.65 -8.36 1.53
N GLN A 295 5.33 -8.92 2.54
CA GLN A 295 4.68 -9.61 3.67
C GLN A 295 3.79 -8.66 4.49
N LEU A 296 4.27 -7.45 4.76
CA LEU A 296 3.52 -6.45 5.53
C LEU A 296 2.29 -5.93 4.79
N SER A 297 2.36 -5.77 3.46
CA SER A 297 1.21 -5.36 2.63
C SER A 297 0.06 -6.36 2.73
N VAL A 298 0.39 -7.63 2.87
CA VAL A 298 -0.57 -8.71 3.06
C VAL A 298 -1.15 -8.69 4.47
N MET A 299 -0.31 -8.47 5.49
CA MET A 299 -0.75 -8.43 6.89
C MET A 299 -1.58 -7.17 7.21
N TYR A 300 -1.26 -6.07 6.55
CA TYR A 300 -1.87 -4.75 6.76
C TYR A 300 -2.35 -4.16 5.43
N PRO A 301 -3.39 -4.70 4.79
CA PRO A 301 -3.84 -4.26 3.46
C PRO A 301 -4.30 -2.80 3.44
N ASP A 302 -4.79 -2.28 4.57
CA ASP A 302 -5.22 -0.89 4.75
C ASP A 302 -4.08 0.03 5.23
N SER A 303 -2.82 -0.39 5.15
CA SER A 303 -1.66 0.41 5.55
C SER A 303 -1.03 1.15 4.38
N CYS A 304 -0.27 2.19 4.71
CA CYS A 304 0.67 2.81 3.79
C CYS A 304 2.11 2.44 4.19
N LEU A 305 2.82 1.75 3.30
CA LEU A 305 4.20 1.33 3.51
C LEU A 305 5.14 2.13 2.62
N LEU A 306 6.10 2.80 3.21
CA LEU A 306 7.03 3.73 2.55
C LEU A 306 8.48 3.32 2.79
N ASP A 307 9.31 3.42 1.77
CA ASP A 307 10.77 3.42 1.95
C ASP A 307 11.20 4.84 2.30
N TYR A 308 11.67 5.07 3.52
CA TYR A 308 11.98 6.41 4.01
C TYR A 308 13.29 6.43 4.79
N ASN A 309 14.31 7.13 4.25
CA ASN A 309 15.65 7.25 4.88
C ASN A 309 16.25 5.89 5.27
N ASP A 310 16.27 4.95 4.32
CA ASP A 310 16.79 3.60 4.53
C ASP A 310 16.03 2.73 5.55
N GLU A 311 14.82 3.12 5.93
CA GLU A 311 13.90 2.39 6.80
C GLU A 311 12.62 2.07 6.04
N ILE A 312 11.89 1.03 6.45
CA ILE A 312 10.49 0.88 6.05
C ILE A 312 9.65 1.58 7.13
N VAL A 313 8.86 2.55 6.71
CA VAL A 313 7.87 3.23 7.55
C VAL A 313 6.49 2.76 7.16
N GLY A 314 5.74 2.24 8.11
CA GLY A 314 4.35 1.84 7.92
C GLY A 314 3.41 2.74 8.71
N ILE A 315 2.38 3.27 8.04
CA ILE A 315 1.28 3.99 8.65
C ILE A 315 0.08 3.05 8.64
N ILE A 316 -0.39 2.65 9.81
CA ILE A 316 -1.48 1.70 9.98
C ILE A 316 -2.70 2.41 10.54
N ARG A 317 -3.88 2.17 9.95
CA ARG A 317 -5.15 2.48 10.58
C ARG A 317 -5.44 1.43 11.65
N ALA A 318 -5.57 1.85 12.90
CA ALA A 318 -5.83 1.01 14.05
C ALA A 318 -7.31 1.12 14.48
N PRO A 319 -8.19 0.20 14.08
CA PRO A 319 -9.61 0.29 14.41
C PRO A 319 -9.89 0.10 15.92
N ASN A 320 -9.00 -0.60 16.64
CA ASN A 320 -9.09 -0.85 18.06
C ASN A 320 -7.77 -0.53 18.77
N VAL A 321 -7.82 0.38 19.75
CA VAL A 321 -6.68 0.86 20.55
C VAL A 321 -5.95 -0.26 21.33
N ARG A 322 -6.56 -1.44 21.48
CA ARG A 322 -6.04 -2.54 22.29
C ARG A 322 -5.78 -3.83 21.54
N ASP A 323 -5.73 -3.77 20.20
CA ASP A 323 -5.44 -4.97 19.43
C ASP A 323 -3.94 -5.26 19.43
N TYR A 324 -3.53 -6.15 20.34
CA TYR A 324 -2.13 -6.61 20.44
C TYR A 324 -1.79 -7.70 19.43
N THR A 325 -2.78 -8.29 18.76
CA THR A 325 -2.59 -9.38 17.79
C THR A 325 -1.73 -8.93 16.61
N ALA A 326 -1.86 -7.67 16.19
CA ALA A 326 -1.02 -7.08 15.15
C ALA A 326 0.48 -7.06 15.52
N TYR A 327 0.83 -6.83 16.79
CA TYR A 327 2.22 -6.85 17.23
C TYR A 327 2.78 -8.26 17.29
N GLU A 328 1.99 -9.23 17.72
CA GLU A 328 2.36 -10.65 17.76
C GLU A 328 2.57 -11.18 16.34
N ALA A 329 1.73 -10.79 15.41
CA ALA A 329 1.88 -11.14 14.01
C ALA A 329 3.17 -10.56 13.40
N LEU A 330 3.51 -9.29 13.67
CA LEU A 330 4.80 -8.70 13.29
C LEU A 330 5.99 -9.42 13.92
N GLU A 331 5.93 -9.69 15.22
CA GLU A 331 6.98 -10.41 15.96
C GLU A 331 7.22 -11.79 15.35
N ASN A 332 6.16 -12.56 15.08
CA ASN A 332 6.26 -13.90 14.52
C ASN A 332 6.80 -13.89 13.08
N THR A 333 6.34 -12.93 12.27
CA THR A 333 6.73 -12.84 10.84
C THR A 333 8.19 -12.44 10.68
N LEU A 334 8.69 -11.55 11.54
CA LEU A 334 10.04 -11.00 11.42
C LEU A 334 11.03 -11.64 12.40
N SER A 335 10.60 -12.66 13.17
CA SER A 335 11.47 -13.39 14.11
C SER A 335 12.64 -14.04 13.36
N GLY A 336 13.83 -13.94 13.94
CA GLY A 336 15.06 -14.49 13.34
C GLY A 336 15.63 -13.71 12.15
N SER A 337 14.97 -12.64 11.68
CA SER A 337 15.44 -11.82 10.55
C SER A 337 16.60 -10.87 10.89
N GLY A 338 16.87 -10.63 12.17
CA GLY A 338 17.80 -9.60 12.65
C GLY A 338 17.28 -8.17 12.49
N LEU A 339 16.03 -8.00 12.08
CA LEU A 339 15.35 -6.70 11.96
C LEU A 339 14.90 -6.19 13.33
N ILE A 340 14.81 -4.88 13.47
CA ILE A 340 14.26 -4.24 14.66
C ILE A 340 13.08 -3.37 14.24
N VAL A 341 11.97 -3.55 14.92
CA VAL A 341 10.74 -2.81 14.69
C VAL A 341 10.43 -1.94 15.89
N GLY A 342 10.30 -0.65 15.68
CA GLY A 342 9.75 0.28 16.68
C GLY A 342 8.35 0.71 16.29
N THR A 343 7.45 0.82 17.26
CA THR A 343 6.09 1.30 17.00
C THR A 343 5.74 2.49 17.88
N SER A 344 5.03 3.47 17.32
CA SER A 344 4.50 4.61 18.08
C SER A 344 3.37 4.20 19.04
N ILE A 345 2.92 5.15 19.86
CA ILE A 345 1.56 5.09 20.42
C ILE A 345 0.52 5.31 19.32
N GLU A 346 -0.74 5.04 19.65
CA GLU A 346 -1.86 5.36 18.80
C GLU A 346 -2.28 6.80 18.97
N ASN A 347 -2.66 7.44 17.85
CA ASN A 347 -3.22 8.77 17.88
C ASN A 347 -4.47 8.87 17.02
N ARG A 348 -5.47 9.58 17.51
CA ARG A 348 -6.64 9.93 16.72
C ARG A 348 -6.33 11.14 15.85
N GLY A 349 -6.51 10.98 14.56
CA GLY A 349 -6.14 11.97 13.55
C GLY A 349 -4.78 11.70 12.94
N ILE A 350 -4.61 12.15 11.71
CA ILE A 350 -3.42 11.89 10.89
C ILE A 350 -2.34 13.00 11.04
N GLU A 351 -2.68 14.13 11.60
CA GLU A 351 -1.82 15.32 11.67
C GLU A 351 -0.48 15.08 12.38
N PRO A 352 -0.40 14.32 13.50
CA PRO A 352 0.86 14.15 14.23
C PRO A 352 1.75 13.02 13.72
N LEU A 353 1.66 12.64 12.43
CA LEU A 353 2.46 11.53 11.88
C LEU A 353 3.97 11.73 12.06
N ALA A 354 4.47 12.97 12.01
CA ALA A 354 5.89 13.27 12.25
C ALA A 354 6.30 12.89 13.69
N ASP A 355 5.48 13.24 14.68
CA ASP A 355 5.73 12.88 16.08
C ASP A 355 5.60 11.35 16.27
N LEU A 356 4.63 10.70 15.63
CA LEU A 356 4.49 9.24 15.69
C LEU A 356 5.69 8.53 15.04
N LEU A 357 6.23 9.06 13.93
CA LEU A 357 7.46 8.56 13.34
C LEU A 357 8.65 8.69 14.29
N GLN A 358 8.78 9.85 14.94
CA GLN A 358 9.84 10.12 15.92
C GLN A 358 9.78 9.14 17.10
N GLN A 359 8.57 8.84 17.60
CA GLN A 359 8.35 7.86 18.66
C GLN A 359 8.74 6.43 18.21
N ALA A 360 8.33 6.01 17.01
CA ALA A 360 8.67 4.70 16.48
C ALA A 360 10.19 4.53 16.28
N ARG A 361 10.88 5.58 15.81
CA ARG A 361 12.34 5.59 15.69
C ARG A 361 13.03 5.54 17.05
N PHE A 362 12.52 6.26 18.04
CA PHE A 362 13.05 6.20 19.40
C PHE A 362 12.94 4.77 19.96
N ALA A 363 11.81 4.10 19.76
CA ALA A 363 11.63 2.71 20.18
C ALA A 363 12.62 1.76 19.49
N CYS A 364 12.92 1.94 18.19
CA CYS A 364 13.98 1.19 17.49
C CYS A 364 15.36 1.43 18.11
N GLN A 365 15.72 2.71 18.37
CA GLN A 365 17.02 3.07 18.93
C GLN A 365 17.16 2.54 20.37
N TYR A 366 16.10 2.63 21.14
CA TYR A 366 16.05 2.08 22.50
C TYR A 366 16.26 0.58 22.52
N ALA A 367 15.57 -0.18 21.63
CA ALA A 367 15.75 -1.60 21.48
C ALA A 367 17.18 -1.99 21.13
N LYS A 368 17.82 -1.26 20.18
CA LYS A 368 19.23 -1.46 19.80
C LYS A 368 20.16 -1.24 20.99
N ARG A 369 19.97 -0.15 21.72
CA ARG A 369 20.79 0.20 22.88
C ARG A 369 20.66 -0.79 24.03
N MET A 370 19.45 -1.28 24.26
CA MET A 370 19.16 -2.26 25.32
C MET A 370 19.39 -3.70 24.91
N GLN A 371 19.73 -3.94 23.64
CA GLN A 371 19.99 -5.27 23.08
C GLN A 371 18.83 -6.26 23.32
N PHE A 372 17.60 -5.80 23.09
CA PHE A 372 16.42 -6.62 23.25
C PHE A 372 16.44 -7.81 22.27
N SER A 373 16.05 -8.98 22.74
CA SER A 373 15.87 -10.16 21.91
C SER A 373 14.57 -10.12 21.09
N ARG A 374 13.61 -9.27 21.47
CA ARG A 374 12.36 -9.08 20.76
C ARG A 374 12.54 -8.23 19.51
N VAL A 375 11.87 -8.60 18.44
CA VAL A 375 11.88 -7.86 17.18
C VAL A 375 11.11 -6.54 17.33
N VAL A 376 9.93 -6.58 17.98
CA VAL A 376 9.03 -5.43 18.11
C VAL A 376 9.17 -4.75 19.46
N THR A 377 9.52 -3.46 19.46
CA THR A 377 9.54 -2.59 20.64
C THR A 377 8.48 -1.51 20.52
N ARG A 378 7.59 -1.46 21.49
CA ARG A 378 6.53 -0.47 21.56
C ARG A 378 7.04 0.79 22.25
N PHE A 379 6.73 1.96 21.70
CA PHE A 379 7.10 3.24 22.32
C PHE A 379 6.56 3.37 23.74
N PHE A 380 5.36 2.84 24.00
CA PHE A 380 4.79 2.81 25.35
C PHE A 380 5.76 2.24 26.39
N ASN A 381 6.62 1.32 26.03
CA ASN A 381 7.57 0.66 26.95
C ASN A 381 8.89 1.44 27.14
N CYS A 382 9.07 2.55 26.41
CA CYS A 382 10.25 3.43 26.52
C CYS A 382 9.87 4.93 26.52
N ALA A 383 8.59 5.22 26.76
CA ALA A 383 8.07 6.59 26.74
C ALA A 383 8.64 7.45 27.88
N VAL A 384 8.84 6.88 29.08
CA VAL A 384 9.46 7.57 30.21
C VAL A 384 10.86 8.05 29.86
N GLU A 385 11.67 7.17 29.27
CA GLU A 385 13.03 7.50 28.82
C GLU A 385 13.02 8.55 27.71
N ALA A 386 12.05 8.46 26.78
CA ALA A 386 11.89 9.46 25.73
C ALA A 386 11.57 10.84 26.31
N LEU A 387 10.63 10.92 27.24
CA LEU A 387 10.22 12.16 27.87
C LEU A 387 11.35 12.80 28.70
N LEU A 388 12.15 11.97 29.37
CA LEU A 388 13.25 12.43 30.24
C LEU A 388 14.52 12.79 29.48
N PHE A 389 14.92 11.96 28.53
CA PHE A 389 16.28 11.99 27.99
C PHE A 389 16.38 12.39 26.51
N SER A 390 15.23 12.58 25.80
CA SER A 390 15.28 13.09 24.43
C SER A 390 15.46 14.62 24.42
N ASP A 391 16.03 15.11 23.33
CA ASP A 391 16.14 16.53 22.99
C ASP A 391 14.91 17.07 22.23
N TRP A 392 13.79 16.36 22.33
CA TRP A 392 12.56 16.71 21.63
C TRP A 392 11.98 18.04 22.10
N SER A 393 11.35 18.75 21.17
CA SER A 393 10.59 19.95 21.48
C SER A 393 9.48 19.68 22.50
N LEU A 394 9.02 20.71 23.19
CA LEU A 394 7.91 20.59 24.13
C LEU A 394 6.65 20.02 23.45
N GLU A 395 6.37 20.46 22.22
CA GLU A 395 5.22 19.97 21.44
C GLU A 395 5.34 18.48 21.12
N SER A 396 6.52 18.00 20.71
CA SER A 396 6.77 16.57 20.48
C SER A 396 6.70 15.76 21.77
N LYS A 397 7.14 16.31 22.91
CA LYS A 397 6.96 15.67 24.22
C LYS A 397 5.49 15.58 24.62
N LYS A 398 4.69 16.64 24.34
CA LYS A 398 3.23 16.59 24.53
C LYS A 398 2.56 15.53 23.66
N ALA A 399 2.98 15.41 22.40
CA ALA A 399 2.50 14.37 21.50
C ALA A 399 2.89 12.96 21.96
N ALA A 400 3.96 12.84 22.75
CA ALA A 400 4.46 11.59 23.32
C ALA A 400 3.87 11.26 24.70
N CYS A 401 2.99 12.09 25.25
CA CYS A 401 2.32 11.84 26.52
C CYS A 401 1.39 10.62 26.47
N HIS A 402 1.13 10.04 27.64
CA HIS A 402 0.24 8.91 27.78
C HIS A 402 -1.14 9.18 27.12
N PRO A 403 -1.62 8.33 26.20
CA PRO A 403 -2.81 8.63 25.38
C PRO A 403 -4.06 8.92 26.22
N GLY A 404 -4.25 8.20 27.33
CA GLY A 404 -5.38 8.42 28.24
C GLY A 404 -5.30 9.77 28.95
N VAL A 405 -4.10 10.16 29.39
CA VAL A 405 -3.86 11.47 30.05
C VAL A 405 -4.08 12.61 29.07
N ALA A 406 -3.55 12.48 27.85
CA ALA A 406 -3.71 13.49 26.79
C ALA A 406 -5.20 13.68 26.40
N ARG A 407 -5.99 12.61 26.35
CA ARG A 407 -7.44 12.70 26.12
C ARG A 407 -8.17 13.40 27.26
N LEU A 408 -7.89 13.07 28.50
CA LEU A 408 -8.47 13.75 29.66
C LEU A 408 -8.12 15.23 29.69
N TRP A 409 -6.87 15.59 29.35
CA TRP A 409 -6.44 16.97 29.21
C TRP A 409 -7.22 17.72 28.14
N LYS A 410 -7.35 17.15 26.92
CA LYS A 410 -8.13 17.76 25.83
C LYS A 410 -9.60 17.97 26.19
N GLU A 411 -10.20 17.06 26.95
CA GLU A 411 -11.57 17.21 27.42
C GLU A 411 -11.72 18.27 28.49
N ALA A 412 -10.75 18.37 29.41
CA ALA A 412 -10.74 19.42 30.42
C ALA A 412 -10.71 20.82 29.78
N GLN A 413 -9.91 21.00 28.71
CA GLN A 413 -9.84 22.25 27.96
C GLN A 413 -11.14 22.59 27.22
N LYS A 414 -11.88 21.60 26.71
CA LYS A 414 -13.09 21.82 25.90
C LYS A 414 -14.37 21.92 26.72
N LYS A 415 -14.48 21.13 27.79
CA LYS A 415 -15.75 20.88 28.52
C LYS A 415 -15.70 21.23 30.00
N ASN A 416 -14.63 21.85 30.48
CA ASN A 416 -14.43 22.11 31.91
C ASN A 416 -14.54 20.83 32.77
N SER A 417 -14.05 19.69 32.23
CA SER A 417 -14.13 18.39 32.91
C SER A 417 -13.22 18.35 34.13
N VAL A 418 -13.76 17.95 35.25
CA VAL A 418 -13.02 17.80 36.53
C VAL A 418 -12.18 16.51 36.60
N LEU A 419 -12.20 15.68 35.56
CA LEU A 419 -11.54 14.37 35.58
C LEU A 419 -10.01 14.49 35.54
N PHE A 420 -9.48 15.45 34.77
CA PHE A 420 -8.03 15.67 34.70
C PHE A 420 -7.48 16.20 36.03
N GLU A 421 -8.16 17.16 36.65
CA GLU A 421 -7.85 17.65 37.99
C GLU A 421 -7.92 16.51 39.03
N THR A 422 -8.94 15.68 38.94
CA THR A 422 -9.10 14.51 39.82
C THR A 422 -7.95 13.51 39.63
N LEU A 423 -7.52 13.24 38.37
CA LEU A 423 -6.36 12.40 38.07
C LEU A 423 -5.08 12.98 38.68
N THR A 424 -4.85 14.28 38.47
CA THR A 424 -3.66 14.99 38.99
C THR A 424 -3.58 14.91 40.51
N ALA A 425 -4.67 15.22 41.20
CA ALA A 425 -4.75 15.11 42.66
C ALA A 425 -4.54 13.66 43.13
N TYR A 426 -5.14 12.68 42.43
CA TYR A 426 -5.01 11.26 42.78
C TYR A 426 -3.57 10.75 42.66
N ILE A 427 -2.85 11.15 41.62
CA ILE A 427 -1.44 10.81 41.45
C ILE A 427 -0.57 11.51 42.49
N ASN A 428 -0.81 12.79 42.80
CA ASN A 428 -0.06 13.57 43.77
C ASN A 428 -0.25 13.07 45.21
N GLN A 429 -1.44 12.54 45.51
CA GLN A 429 -1.77 11.91 46.82
C GLN A 429 -1.40 10.44 46.84
N GLU A 430 -0.48 9.97 46.02
CA GLU A 430 0.01 8.57 45.95
C GLU A 430 -1.12 7.55 45.87
N ARG A 431 -2.19 7.89 45.15
CA ARG A 431 -3.41 7.09 44.96
C ARG A 431 -4.24 6.84 46.22
N SER A 432 -4.04 7.63 47.23
CA SER A 432 -4.84 7.56 48.46
C SER A 432 -6.23 8.17 48.23
N VAL A 433 -7.26 7.32 48.12
CA VAL A 433 -8.63 7.78 47.93
C VAL A 433 -9.06 8.76 49.03
N SER A 434 -8.66 8.52 50.30
CA SER A 434 -9.04 9.37 51.43
C SER A 434 -8.33 10.73 51.37
N ALA A 435 -7.03 10.75 51.04
CA ALA A 435 -6.25 11.99 50.92
C ALA A 435 -6.73 12.81 49.71
N THR A 436 -6.96 12.16 48.56
CA THR A 436 -7.46 12.84 47.33
C THR A 436 -8.86 13.45 47.54
N ALA A 437 -9.78 12.70 48.22
CA ALA A 437 -11.11 13.22 48.49
C ALA A 437 -11.08 14.46 49.41
N LYS A 438 -10.18 14.48 50.39
CA LYS A 438 -9.94 15.62 51.26
C LYS A 438 -9.33 16.81 50.47
N ASP A 439 -8.33 16.55 49.63
CA ASP A 439 -7.65 17.55 48.82
C ASP A 439 -8.59 18.26 47.82
N LEU A 440 -9.50 17.49 47.23
CA LEU A 440 -10.49 18.01 46.25
C LEU A 440 -11.80 18.51 46.90
N PHE A 441 -11.91 18.47 48.23
CA PHE A 441 -13.10 18.84 49.00
C PHE A 441 -14.37 18.12 48.53
N VAL A 442 -14.28 16.82 48.20
CA VAL A 442 -15.39 15.99 47.73
C VAL A 442 -15.62 14.77 48.67
N HIS A 443 -16.85 14.25 48.64
CA HIS A 443 -17.13 13.00 49.33
C HIS A 443 -16.40 11.83 48.65
N LYS A 444 -15.99 10.81 49.45
CA LYS A 444 -15.29 9.62 48.97
C LYS A 444 -16.03 8.91 47.82
N ASN A 445 -17.35 8.83 47.90
CA ASN A 445 -18.15 8.19 46.82
C ASN A 445 -18.12 8.99 45.52
N THR A 446 -18.09 10.33 45.58
CA THR A 446 -17.93 11.19 44.41
C THR A 446 -16.57 10.98 43.78
N LEU A 447 -15.51 10.84 44.57
CA LEU A 447 -14.18 10.54 44.06
C LEU A 447 -14.15 9.16 43.37
N LEU A 448 -14.68 8.12 44.01
CA LEU A 448 -14.74 6.78 43.41
C LEU A 448 -15.51 6.78 42.06
N TYR A 449 -16.60 7.52 41.97
CA TYR A 449 -17.33 7.68 40.70
C TYR A 449 -16.46 8.34 39.66
N ARG A 450 -15.74 9.44 39.98
CA ARG A 450 -14.81 10.08 39.05
C ARG A 450 -13.65 9.18 38.60
N LEU A 451 -13.09 8.40 39.54
CA LEU A 451 -12.05 7.41 39.27
C LEU A 451 -12.55 6.32 38.30
N ASN A 452 -13.77 5.84 38.45
CA ASN A 452 -14.35 4.90 37.51
C ASN A 452 -14.49 5.48 36.09
N GLN A 453 -14.78 6.78 35.98
CA GLN A 453 -14.76 7.46 34.67
C GLN A 453 -13.35 7.57 34.11
N ILE A 454 -12.35 7.87 34.93
CA ILE A 454 -10.95 7.93 34.53
C ILE A 454 -10.46 6.57 34.03
N TYR A 455 -10.90 5.46 34.61
CA TYR A 455 -10.53 4.11 34.18
C TYR A 455 -11.03 3.74 32.77
N ALA A 456 -11.98 4.47 32.21
CA ALA A 456 -12.35 4.35 30.80
C ALA A 456 -11.27 4.91 29.85
N TYR A 457 -10.42 5.82 30.33
CA TYR A 457 -9.31 6.42 29.57
C TYR A 457 -7.97 5.74 29.85
N ILE A 458 -7.73 5.41 31.13
CA ILE A 458 -6.50 4.81 31.64
C ILE A 458 -6.89 3.53 32.40
N PRO A 459 -6.59 2.33 31.88
CA PRO A 459 -6.89 1.08 32.56
C PRO A 459 -6.41 1.06 34.01
N LYS A 460 -7.19 0.45 34.88
CA LYS A 460 -6.85 0.39 36.30
C LYS A 460 -5.50 -0.31 36.56
N GLU A 461 -5.17 -1.30 35.77
CA GLU A 461 -3.94 -2.09 35.82
C GLU A 461 -2.70 -1.21 35.56
N GLU A 462 -2.82 -0.15 34.76
CA GLU A 462 -1.74 0.79 34.50
C GLU A 462 -1.35 1.59 35.74
N PHE A 463 -2.30 1.86 36.65
CA PHE A 463 -1.99 2.48 37.94
C PHE A 463 -1.19 1.56 38.87
N ASP A 464 -1.24 0.26 38.68
CA ASP A 464 -0.49 -0.71 39.50
C ASP A 464 0.96 -0.87 38.99
N SER A 465 1.24 -0.54 37.73
CA SER A 465 2.59 -0.53 37.17
C SER A 465 3.37 0.72 37.64
N PRO A 466 4.55 0.57 38.27
CA PRO A 466 5.41 1.71 38.60
C PRO A 466 5.77 2.54 37.37
N TYR A 467 6.15 1.87 36.27
CA TYR A 467 6.50 2.52 35.01
C TYR A 467 5.34 3.36 34.44
N CYS A 468 4.12 2.81 34.40
CA CYS A 468 2.97 3.57 33.89
C CYS A 468 2.62 4.76 34.78
N ARG A 469 2.82 4.66 36.11
CA ARG A 469 2.64 5.81 37.02
C ARG A 469 3.61 6.94 36.71
N ASP A 470 4.87 6.64 36.46
CA ASP A 470 5.88 7.64 36.09
C ASP A 470 5.52 8.25 34.74
N TYR A 471 5.05 7.43 33.78
CA TYR A 471 4.57 7.92 32.49
C TYR A 471 3.37 8.86 32.63
N ILE A 472 2.39 8.51 33.45
CA ILE A 472 1.22 9.37 33.77
C ILE A 472 1.68 10.67 34.43
N ARG A 473 2.58 10.61 35.43
CA ARG A 473 3.10 11.78 36.14
C ARG A 473 3.83 12.74 35.20
N LEU A 474 4.73 12.24 34.37
CA LEU A 474 5.44 13.04 33.37
C LEU A 474 4.48 13.63 32.33
N SER A 475 3.48 12.86 31.93
CA SER A 475 2.47 13.36 30.98
C SER A 475 1.67 14.53 31.54
N ILE A 476 1.26 14.45 32.81
CA ILE A 476 0.60 15.56 33.51
C ILE A 476 1.54 16.78 33.51
N TYR A 477 2.81 16.58 33.87
CA TYR A 477 3.80 17.68 33.91
C TYR A 477 3.91 18.40 32.55
N TYR A 478 4.21 17.67 31.48
CA TYR A 478 4.40 18.27 30.15
C TYR A 478 3.14 18.92 29.57
N LEU A 479 1.95 18.36 29.84
CA LEU A 479 0.70 18.92 29.36
C LEU A 479 0.30 20.20 30.09
N THR A 480 0.74 20.39 31.36
CA THR A 480 0.41 21.55 32.18
C THR A 480 1.45 22.65 32.12
N GLU A 481 2.65 22.41 31.58
CA GLU A 481 3.79 23.36 31.62
C GLU A 481 3.49 24.71 30.93
N GLN A 482 2.68 24.77 29.89
CA GLN A 482 2.31 26.02 29.23
C GLN A 482 1.47 26.95 30.11
N VAL A 483 0.63 26.41 30.99
CA VAL A 483 -0.22 27.22 31.87
C VAL A 483 0.61 28.04 32.84
N ILE A 484 1.84 27.59 33.15
CA ILE A 484 2.75 28.27 34.06
C ILE A 484 3.52 29.40 33.35
N ASN A 485 3.81 29.25 32.05
CA ASN A 485 4.58 30.22 31.26
C ASN A 485 3.73 31.36 30.67
N ASP A 486 2.43 31.15 30.43
CA ASP A 486 1.51 32.20 29.95
C ASP A 486 1.04 33.17 31.05
N HIS A 487 1.39 32.90 32.31
CA HIS A 487 1.11 33.76 33.47
C HIS A 487 2.34 34.50 34.03
N LYS A 488 3.47 34.46 33.28
CA LYS A 488 4.65 35.32 33.53
C LYS A 488 4.85 36.32 32.40
#